data_9b131c7e8ed3d64a61099a2c81190c12
#
_entry.id   9b131c7e8ed3d64a61099a2c81190c12
#
_cell.length_a   1.000
_cell.length_b   1.000
_cell.length_c   1.000
_cell.angle_alpha   90.00
_cell.angle_beta   90.00
_cell.angle_gamma   90.00
#
_symmetry.space_group_name_H-M   'P 1'
#
loop_
_entity.id
_entity.type
_entity.pdbx_description
1 polymer ?
#
loop_
_entity_poly.entity_id
_entity_poly.type
_entity_poly.pdbx_seq_one_letter_code
_entity_poly.pdbx_strand_id
1 'polypeptide(L)'
;EQILPVLSPQIVDANHPFPHLLNKEVYVTANLKFKEKANSKSMMGLVPIPQFVSDVLYLPGHDIRYIRMEKVILEYLDLVFSKYEVSDANYICVTRNADIAPDDEALDVSDDFRYLMKETLHKRRRMAVVRLEIAEKMKPDIEAYFCEKFNIEPHQIFRTKIPMKLAFIFAISDKLPESMKRSLIYHPFTPQNSAHVQEGNVMRQVKKRDILLYYPFESMNPFLKMIKEASSDPNVMTIKITIYRLAKKARLVEYLCAAAENGKDVTVLIELRARFDEQNNIDWSERMEEAGCRVIYGFESYKVHSKICLITYRNRN
;
A
#
# COMPACT_ATOMS: atom_id res chain seq x y z
N GLU A 1 19.88 -8.72 20.11
CA GLU A 1 19.45 -10.14 20.15
C GLU A 1 18.14 -10.38 19.38
N GLN A 2 17.17 -9.45 19.40
CA GLN A 2 15.86 -9.65 18.72
C GLN A 2 15.88 -9.38 17.21
N ILE A 3 16.75 -8.49 16.74
CA ILE A 3 16.78 -8.06 15.33
C ILE A 3 17.68 -8.96 14.49
N LEU A 4 18.88 -9.27 14.99
CA LEU A 4 19.87 -10.04 14.24
C LEU A 4 19.37 -11.37 13.69
N PRO A 5 18.60 -12.20 14.42
CA PRO A 5 18.11 -13.49 13.90
C PRO A 5 17.09 -13.38 12.76
N VAL A 6 16.45 -12.24 12.59
CA VAL A 6 15.43 -12.03 11.55
C VAL A 6 15.97 -11.33 10.31
N LEU A 7 17.23 -10.90 10.33
CA LEU A 7 17.89 -10.34 9.15
C LEU A 7 18.32 -11.45 8.19
N SER A 8 18.22 -11.16 6.91
CA SER A 8 18.65 -12.04 5.82
C SER A 8 19.76 -11.36 5.01
N PRO A 9 21.00 -11.27 5.56
CA PRO A 9 22.10 -10.63 4.87
C PRO A 9 22.47 -11.42 3.62
N GLN A 10 22.79 -10.71 2.55
CA GLN A 10 23.20 -11.27 1.27
C GLN A 10 24.59 -10.75 0.91
N ILE A 11 25.41 -11.60 0.31
CA ILE A 11 26.74 -11.24 -0.17
C ILE A 11 26.74 -11.43 -1.68
N VAL A 12 27.11 -10.39 -2.40
CA VAL A 12 27.22 -10.39 -3.85
C VAL A 12 28.69 -10.60 -4.23
N ASP A 13 28.95 -11.69 -4.91
CA ASP A 13 30.27 -12.06 -5.41
C ASP A 13 30.15 -12.71 -6.82
N ALA A 14 31.19 -13.34 -7.29
CA ALA A 14 31.21 -14.01 -8.61
C ALA A 14 30.20 -15.18 -8.71
N ASN A 15 29.85 -15.81 -7.58
CA ASN A 15 28.96 -16.97 -7.51
C ASN A 15 27.53 -16.58 -7.12
N HIS A 16 27.36 -15.42 -6.50
CA HIS A 16 26.08 -14.92 -6.00
C HIS A 16 25.75 -13.61 -6.70
N PRO A 17 24.83 -13.64 -7.69
CA PRO A 17 24.47 -12.46 -8.47
C PRO A 17 23.80 -11.39 -7.62
N PHE A 18 23.82 -10.15 -8.11
CA PHE A 18 23.17 -9.03 -7.46
C PHE A 18 21.66 -9.29 -7.32
N PRO A 19 21.09 -9.22 -6.10
CA PRO A 19 19.68 -9.54 -5.87
C PRO A 19 18.76 -8.47 -6.45
N HIS A 20 17.51 -8.87 -6.68
CA HIS A 20 16.49 -7.93 -7.08
C HIS A 20 16.03 -7.10 -5.88
N LEU A 21 16.33 -5.80 -5.86
CA LEU A 21 15.87 -4.90 -4.80
C LEU A 21 14.41 -4.48 -5.05
N LEU A 22 13.60 -4.54 -4.01
CA LEU A 22 12.19 -4.15 -4.04
C LEU A 22 12.04 -2.63 -4.18
N ASN A 23 10.98 -2.20 -4.85
CA ASN A 23 10.66 -0.79 -5.05
C ASN A 23 10.37 -0.09 -3.72
N LYS A 24 11.04 1.04 -3.47
CA LYS A 24 10.88 1.88 -2.26
C LYS A 24 11.16 1.18 -0.92
N GLU A 25 11.94 0.09 -0.95
CA GLU A 25 12.46 -0.52 0.27
C GLU A 25 13.89 -0.09 0.54
N VAL A 26 14.23 0.04 1.82
CA VAL A 26 15.57 0.44 2.26
C VAL A 26 16.45 -0.78 2.48
N TYR A 27 17.66 -0.73 1.96
CA TYR A 27 18.68 -1.76 2.12
C TYR A 27 19.93 -1.14 2.74
N VAL A 28 20.49 -1.78 3.75
CA VAL A 28 21.80 -1.42 4.27
C VAL A 28 22.86 -2.14 3.42
N THR A 29 23.87 -1.41 3.00
CA THR A 29 24.93 -1.90 2.12
C THR A 29 26.30 -1.70 2.76
N ALA A 30 27.24 -2.60 2.48
CA ALA A 30 28.61 -2.47 2.93
C ALA A 30 29.58 -3.13 1.96
N ASN A 31 30.80 -2.61 1.93
CA ASN A 31 31.92 -3.25 1.25
C ASN A 31 32.58 -4.24 2.21
N LEU A 32 32.70 -5.50 1.79
CA LEU A 32 33.17 -6.62 2.60
C LEU A 32 34.48 -7.19 2.11
N LYS A 33 35.42 -7.48 3.01
CA LYS A 33 36.64 -8.26 2.75
C LYS A 33 36.76 -9.38 3.78
N PHE A 34 37.20 -10.56 3.37
CA PHE A 34 37.45 -11.64 4.34
C PHE A 34 38.56 -11.28 5.31
N LYS A 35 38.30 -11.43 6.60
CA LYS A 35 39.30 -11.17 7.66
C LYS A 35 40.55 -12.08 7.54
N GLU A 36 40.34 -13.31 7.10
CA GLU A 36 41.39 -14.33 7.05
C GLU A 36 42.22 -14.32 5.75
N LYS A 37 41.87 -13.50 4.76
CA LYS A 37 42.56 -13.46 3.45
C LYS A 37 42.95 -12.03 3.09
N ALA A 38 44.22 -11.67 3.33
CA ALA A 38 44.73 -10.32 3.10
C ALA A 38 44.54 -9.79 1.67
N ASN A 39 44.44 -10.67 0.65
CA ASN A 39 44.27 -10.34 -0.78
C ASN A 39 42.88 -10.72 -1.30
N SER A 40 41.85 -10.81 -0.45
CA SER A 40 40.48 -11.10 -0.92
C SER A 40 39.91 -9.95 -1.76
N LYS A 41 39.25 -10.32 -2.86
CA LYS A 41 38.45 -9.33 -3.62
C LYS A 41 37.36 -8.75 -2.74
N SER A 42 37.09 -7.49 -2.95
CA SER A 42 35.97 -6.80 -2.28
C SER A 42 34.63 -7.35 -2.78
N MET A 43 33.70 -7.55 -1.88
CA MET A 43 32.34 -8.04 -2.14
C MET A 43 31.33 -7.04 -1.61
N MET A 44 30.12 -7.02 -2.19
CA MET A 44 29.03 -6.16 -1.70
C MET A 44 28.14 -6.94 -0.73
N GLY A 45 28.03 -6.46 0.51
CA GLY A 45 27.04 -6.91 1.48
C GLY A 45 25.75 -6.11 1.33
N LEU A 46 24.63 -6.79 1.39
CA LEU A 46 23.26 -6.21 1.34
C LEU A 46 22.43 -6.78 2.47
N VAL A 47 21.79 -5.91 3.25
CA VAL A 47 20.87 -6.29 4.32
C VAL A 47 19.51 -5.65 4.08
N PRO A 48 18.51 -6.41 3.64
CA PRO A 48 17.14 -5.92 3.56
C PRO A 48 16.58 -5.67 4.96
N ILE A 49 15.79 -4.62 5.13
CA ILE A 49 15.03 -4.40 6.35
C ILE A 49 13.71 -5.17 6.21
N PRO A 50 13.45 -6.20 7.04
CA PRO A 50 12.24 -6.99 6.93
C PRO A 50 10.98 -6.14 7.18
N GLN A 51 9.94 -6.29 6.36
CA GLN A 51 8.71 -5.49 6.44
C GLN A 51 7.93 -5.65 7.75
N PHE A 52 8.11 -6.78 8.44
CA PHE A 52 7.48 -7.02 9.74
C PHE A 52 8.26 -6.44 10.93
N VAL A 53 9.47 -5.94 10.70
CA VAL A 53 10.26 -5.24 11.71
C VAL A 53 9.85 -3.77 11.69
N SER A 54 9.69 -3.18 12.89
CA SER A 54 9.36 -1.75 13.00
C SER A 54 10.43 -0.88 12.34
N ASP A 55 10.01 0.15 11.61
CA ASP A 55 10.93 1.13 11.00
C ASP A 55 11.75 1.91 12.06
N VAL A 56 11.32 1.88 13.33
CA VAL A 56 11.99 2.56 14.46
C VAL A 56 12.12 1.66 15.68
N LEU A 57 13.26 1.78 16.35
CA LEU A 57 13.51 1.23 17.68
C LEU A 57 13.35 2.35 18.72
N TYR A 58 12.41 2.18 19.63
CA TYR A 58 12.23 3.14 20.73
C TYR A 58 13.26 2.89 21.84
N LEU A 59 13.84 3.98 22.33
CA LEU A 59 14.80 3.94 23.42
C LEU A 59 14.10 4.15 24.75
N PRO A 60 14.60 3.54 25.84
CA PRO A 60 14.09 3.77 27.20
C PRO A 60 14.21 5.24 27.61
N GLY A 61 13.27 5.72 28.41
CA GLY A 61 13.28 7.08 28.97
C GLY A 61 11.88 7.67 29.08
N HIS A 62 11.79 8.87 29.66
CA HIS A 62 10.52 9.59 29.84
C HIS A 62 10.06 10.27 28.55
N ASP A 63 11.01 10.68 27.69
CA ASP A 63 10.74 11.31 26.42
C ASP A 63 10.66 10.28 25.31
N ILE A 64 9.96 10.63 24.20
CA ILE A 64 9.93 9.79 23.01
C ILE A 64 11.28 9.92 22.31
N ARG A 65 12.12 8.90 22.50
CA ARG A 65 13.40 8.76 21.81
C ARG A 65 13.37 7.53 20.93
N TYR A 66 13.90 7.64 19.74
CA TYR A 66 13.93 6.54 18.79
C TYR A 66 15.16 6.59 17.90
N ILE A 67 15.53 5.43 17.37
CA ILE A 67 16.52 5.28 16.31
C ILE A 67 15.84 4.57 15.16
N ARG A 68 16.10 5.02 13.94
CA ARG A 68 15.59 4.34 12.74
C ARG A 68 16.30 3.00 12.53
N MET A 69 15.58 2.00 12.04
CA MET A 69 16.06 0.63 11.96
C MET A 69 17.30 0.50 11.06
N GLU A 70 17.36 1.23 9.94
CA GLU A 70 18.54 1.25 9.08
C GLU A 70 19.79 1.76 9.79
N LYS A 71 19.65 2.70 10.73
CA LYS A 71 20.77 3.18 11.53
C LYS A 71 21.23 2.15 12.56
N VAL A 72 20.28 1.42 13.16
CA VAL A 72 20.60 0.32 14.07
C VAL A 72 21.38 -0.77 13.33
N ILE A 73 20.90 -1.20 12.17
CA ILE A 73 21.57 -2.24 11.36
C ILE A 73 22.95 -1.76 10.93
N LEU A 74 23.08 -0.50 10.51
CA LEU A 74 24.34 0.10 10.08
C LEU A 74 25.40 0.06 11.19
N GLU A 75 25.01 0.39 12.42
CA GLU A 75 25.90 0.39 13.59
C GLU A 75 26.40 -1.02 13.98
N TYR A 76 25.60 -2.05 13.71
CA TYR A 76 25.92 -3.43 14.09
C TYR A 76 26.26 -4.32 12.91
N LEU A 77 26.69 -3.74 11.77
CA LEU A 77 27.06 -4.52 10.58
C LEU A 77 28.20 -5.53 10.83
N ASP A 78 29.13 -5.21 11.72
CA ASP A 78 30.21 -6.13 12.10
C ASP A 78 29.70 -7.43 12.76
N LEU A 79 28.55 -7.36 13.43
CA LEU A 79 27.88 -8.55 13.97
C LEU A 79 27.13 -9.33 12.87
N VAL A 80 26.54 -8.60 11.91
CA VAL A 80 25.82 -9.21 10.79
C VAL A 80 26.82 -9.95 9.86
N PHE A 81 27.97 -9.33 9.59
CA PHE A 81 29.01 -9.86 8.72
C PHE A 81 30.27 -10.24 9.52
N SER A 82 30.12 -11.02 10.59
CA SER A 82 31.18 -11.30 11.58
C SER A 82 32.48 -11.87 11.01
N LYS A 83 32.43 -12.58 9.87
CA LYS A 83 33.61 -13.14 9.18
C LYS A 83 34.32 -12.15 8.24
N TYR A 84 33.78 -10.94 8.11
CA TYR A 84 34.26 -9.93 7.15
C TYR A 84 34.71 -8.67 7.87
N GLU A 85 35.67 -8.00 7.29
CA GLU A 85 35.98 -6.60 7.58
C GLU A 85 34.96 -5.76 6.80
N VAL A 86 34.25 -4.89 7.51
CA VAL A 86 33.18 -4.04 6.96
C VAL A 86 33.72 -2.64 6.70
N SER A 87 33.53 -2.13 5.51
CA SER A 87 33.88 -0.75 5.14
C SER A 87 32.80 -0.14 4.25
N ASP A 88 32.88 1.19 4.07
CA ASP A 88 31.99 1.93 3.18
C ASP A 88 30.49 1.60 3.38
N ALA A 89 30.10 1.48 4.65
CA ALA A 89 28.74 1.15 5.02
C ALA A 89 27.79 2.32 4.74
N ASN A 90 26.64 2.03 4.13
CA ASN A 90 25.64 3.01 3.77
C ASN A 90 24.24 2.36 3.76
N TYR A 91 23.20 3.10 3.44
CA TYR A 91 21.90 2.54 3.09
C TYR A 91 21.35 3.21 1.83
N ILE A 92 20.61 2.44 1.06
CA ILE A 92 20.11 2.83 -0.24
C ILE A 92 18.62 2.51 -0.37
N CYS A 93 17.95 3.21 -1.28
CA CYS A 93 16.58 2.92 -1.68
C CYS A 93 16.45 3.09 -3.19
N VAL A 94 15.81 2.13 -3.86
CA VAL A 94 15.55 2.21 -5.30
C VAL A 94 14.09 2.59 -5.55
N THR A 95 13.86 3.46 -6.53
CA THR A 95 12.54 3.67 -7.11
C THR A 95 12.52 3.07 -8.50
N ARG A 96 11.55 2.19 -8.75
CA ARG A 96 11.34 1.54 -10.04
C ARG A 96 10.27 2.26 -10.85
N ASN A 97 10.37 2.16 -12.15
CA ASN A 97 9.30 2.63 -13.03
C ASN A 97 7.99 1.89 -12.67
N ALA A 98 6.91 2.63 -12.56
CA ALA A 98 5.57 2.08 -12.29
C ALA A 98 4.61 2.33 -13.45
N ASP A 99 5.12 2.85 -14.57
CA ASP A 99 4.33 3.29 -15.71
C ASP A 99 4.20 2.14 -16.72
N ILE A 100 3.50 1.08 -16.31
CA ILE A 100 2.99 0.07 -17.23
C ILE A 100 1.47 0.24 -17.27
N ALA A 101 0.95 0.52 -18.45
CA ALA A 101 -0.42 0.23 -18.79
C ALA A 101 -0.52 -1.28 -19.13
N PRO A 102 -1.67 -1.93 -18.93
CA PRO A 102 -1.94 -3.21 -19.59
C PRO A 102 -1.74 -3.01 -21.08
N ASP A 103 -0.95 -3.88 -21.73
CA ASP A 103 -0.74 -3.78 -23.18
C ASP A 103 -2.07 -3.96 -23.87
N ASP A 104 -2.50 -2.94 -24.63
CA ASP A 104 -3.75 -2.94 -25.38
C ASP A 104 -3.81 -4.05 -26.45
N GLU A 105 -2.65 -4.63 -26.82
CA GLU A 105 -2.51 -5.66 -27.86
C GLU A 105 -2.77 -7.10 -27.38
N ALA A 106 -2.87 -7.34 -26.07
CA ALA A 106 -2.97 -8.69 -25.48
C ALA A 106 -4.39 -9.08 -25.03
N LEU A 107 -5.37 -8.22 -25.23
CA LEU A 107 -6.74 -8.47 -24.79
C LEU A 107 -7.51 -9.24 -25.88
N ASP A 108 -7.37 -10.55 -25.87
CA ASP A 108 -8.44 -11.41 -26.38
C ASP A 108 -9.67 -11.22 -25.47
N VAL A 109 -10.84 -11.00 -26.05
CA VAL A 109 -12.12 -10.64 -25.38
C VAL A 109 -12.54 -11.61 -24.25
N SER A 110 -11.75 -12.67 -24.01
CA SER A 110 -11.99 -13.74 -23.03
C SER A 110 -11.17 -13.62 -21.75
N ASP A 111 -10.15 -12.74 -21.66
CA ASP A 111 -9.27 -12.70 -20.50
C ASP A 111 -9.86 -11.83 -19.39
N ASP A 112 -9.92 -12.39 -18.18
CA ASP A 112 -10.34 -11.71 -16.97
C ASP A 112 -9.43 -10.48 -16.72
N PHE A 113 -9.95 -9.27 -16.92
CA PHE A 113 -9.22 -8.01 -16.70
C PHE A 113 -8.56 -7.94 -15.31
N ARG A 114 -9.10 -8.62 -14.32
CA ARG A 114 -8.51 -8.78 -13.01
C ARG A 114 -7.19 -9.57 -13.05
N TYR A 115 -7.14 -10.66 -13.84
CA TYR A 115 -5.91 -11.44 -14.03
C TYR A 115 -4.82 -10.58 -14.67
N LEU A 116 -5.17 -9.84 -15.71
CA LEU A 116 -4.27 -8.91 -16.39
C LEU A 116 -3.76 -7.83 -15.43
N MET A 117 -4.60 -7.27 -14.57
CA MET A 117 -4.18 -6.30 -13.56
C MET A 117 -3.24 -6.91 -12.51
N LYS A 118 -3.47 -8.14 -12.06
CA LYS A 118 -2.55 -8.86 -11.16
C LYS A 118 -1.19 -9.06 -11.82
N GLU A 119 -1.17 -9.49 -13.07
CA GLU A 119 0.06 -9.66 -13.85
C GLU A 119 0.79 -8.33 -14.03
N THR A 120 0.08 -7.27 -14.39
CA THR A 120 0.63 -5.91 -14.50
C THR A 120 1.26 -5.45 -13.18
N LEU A 121 0.60 -5.65 -12.04
CA LEU A 121 1.15 -5.33 -10.72
C LEU A 121 2.40 -6.17 -10.42
N HIS A 122 2.43 -7.43 -10.85
CA HIS A 122 3.62 -8.28 -10.70
C HIS A 122 4.77 -7.81 -11.60
N LYS A 123 4.50 -7.45 -12.86
CA LYS A 123 5.48 -6.88 -13.80
C LYS A 123 6.06 -5.55 -13.25
N ARG A 124 5.23 -4.67 -12.68
CA ARG A 124 5.69 -3.41 -12.04
C ARG A 124 6.77 -3.62 -10.98
N ARG A 125 6.73 -4.72 -10.24
CA ARG A 125 7.75 -5.03 -9.23
C ARG A 125 9.13 -5.27 -9.84
N ARG A 126 9.21 -5.67 -11.12
CA ARG A 126 10.44 -6.01 -11.84
C ARG A 126 10.91 -4.94 -12.83
N MET A 127 10.22 -3.80 -12.90
CA MET A 127 10.56 -2.73 -13.83
C MET A 127 11.93 -2.12 -13.54
N ALA A 128 12.48 -1.46 -14.55
CA ALA A 128 13.76 -0.76 -14.47
C ALA A 128 13.82 0.21 -13.29
N VAL A 129 14.97 0.32 -12.65
CA VAL A 129 15.26 1.34 -11.67
C VAL A 129 15.34 2.69 -12.39
N VAL A 130 14.63 3.70 -11.90
CA VAL A 130 14.65 5.07 -12.45
C VAL A 130 15.29 6.07 -11.50
N ARG A 131 15.47 5.68 -10.23
CA ARG A 131 16.09 6.51 -9.21
C ARG A 131 16.75 5.64 -8.15
N LEU A 132 17.97 6.00 -7.77
CA LEU A 132 18.68 5.49 -6.60
C LEU A 132 18.85 6.60 -5.58
N GLU A 133 18.36 6.39 -4.38
CA GLU A 133 18.62 7.25 -3.23
C GLU A 133 19.72 6.63 -2.39
N ILE A 134 20.70 7.44 -2.00
CA ILE A 134 21.79 7.05 -1.11
C ILE A 134 21.85 8.00 0.09
N ALA A 135 22.16 7.47 1.26
CA ALA A 135 22.38 8.28 2.44
C ALA A 135 23.82 8.78 2.46
N GLU A 136 23.99 10.07 2.51
CA GLU A 136 25.31 10.71 2.59
C GLU A 136 26.25 10.38 1.42
N LYS A 137 27.54 10.57 1.63
CA LYS A 137 28.58 10.33 0.61
C LYS A 137 28.88 8.85 0.47
N MET A 138 28.97 8.40 -0.76
CA MET A 138 29.44 7.07 -1.12
C MET A 138 30.71 7.22 -1.97
N LYS A 139 31.60 6.24 -1.94
CA LYS A 139 32.78 6.28 -2.80
C LYS A 139 32.39 6.20 -4.28
N PRO A 140 33.10 6.90 -5.20
CA PRO A 140 32.73 6.94 -6.62
C PRO A 140 32.71 5.55 -7.29
N ASP A 141 33.60 4.66 -6.88
CA ASP A 141 33.66 3.27 -7.38
C ASP A 141 32.42 2.45 -7.00
N ILE A 142 31.88 2.67 -5.79
CA ILE A 142 30.66 2.01 -5.33
C ILE A 142 29.44 2.63 -6.02
N GLU A 143 29.42 3.95 -6.23
CA GLU A 143 28.34 4.59 -7.03
C GLU A 143 28.34 4.06 -8.47
N ALA A 144 29.51 3.95 -9.10
CA ALA A 144 29.64 3.39 -10.43
C ALA A 144 29.18 1.92 -10.48
N TYR A 145 29.51 1.13 -9.46
CA TYR A 145 29.02 -0.24 -9.32
C TYR A 145 27.48 -0.30 -9.30
N PHE A 146 26.81 0.57 -8.54
CA PHE A 146 25.35 0.60 -8.52
C PHE A 146 24.75 1.12 -9.83
N CYS A 147 25.40 2.08 -10.51
CA CYS A 147 24.99 2.51 -11.84
C CYS A 147 24.98 1.33 -12.82
N GLU A 148 26.04 0.52 -12.82
CA GLU A 148 26.12 -0.69 -13.64
C GLU A 148 25.04 -1.72 -13.28
N LYS A 149 24.88 -2.03 -11.98
CA LYS A 149 23.94 -3.07 -11.52
C LYS A 149 22.47 -2.70 -11.75
N PHE A 150 22.14 -1.42 -11.69
CA PHE A 150 20.77 -0.94 -11.92
C PHE A 150 20.52 -0.44 -13.34
N ASN A 151 21.56 -0.36 -14.16
CA ASN A 151 21.52 0.22 -15.50
C ASN A 151 20.94 1.64 -15.46
N ILE A 152 21.52 2.50 -14.60
CA ILE A 152 21.14 3.90 -14.42
C ILE A 152 22.34 4.83 -14.66
N GLU A 153 22.03 6.08 -14.98
CA GLU A 153 23.02 7.14 -15.16
C GLU A 153 23.33 7.86 -13.83
N PRO A 154 24.51 8.47 -13.65
CA PRO A 154 24.88 9.17 -12.42
C PRO A 154 23.90 10.27 -11.98
N HIS A 155 23.18 10.90 -12.93
CA HIS A 155 22.17 11.92 -12.62
C HIS A 155 20.90 11.34 -11.98
N GLN A 156 20.72 10.03 -12.00
CA GLN A 156 19.61 9.31 -11.35
C GLN A 156 19.94 8.93 -9.89
N ILE A 157 21.15 9.26 -9.41
CA ILE A 157 21.54 9.09 -8.01
C ILE A 157 21.22 10.34 -7.22
N PHE A 158 20.40 10.19 -6.17
CA PHE A 158 19.98 11.27 -5.29
C PHE A 158 20.57 11.06 -3.88
N ARG A 159 21.42 12.00 -3.47
CA ARG A 159 22.00 11.99 -2.12
C ARG A 159 21.07 12.75 -1.16
N THR A 160 20.68 12.09 -0.10
CA THR A 160 19.72 12.69 0.84
C THR A 160 20.19 12.53 2.30
N LYS A 161 20.00 13.60 3.08
CA LYS A 161 20.17 13.59 4.54
C LYS A 161 18.87 13.28 5.28
N ILE A 162 17.75 13.36 4.57
CA ILE A 162 16.43 13.03 5.15
C ILE A 162 16.18 11.52 5.08
N PRO A 163 15.29 10.97 5.92
CA PRO A 163 14.88 9.57 5.83
C PRO A 163 14.31 9.24 4.45
N MET A 164 14.77 8.14 3.85
CA MET A 164 14.29 7.68 2.54
C MET A 164 12.85 7.17 2.59
N LYS A 165 12.42 6.70 3.76
CA LYS A 165 11.07 6.20 4.02
C LYS A 165 10.50 6.97 5.22
N LEU A 166 9.40 7.70 5.00
CA LEU A 166 8.83 8.60 6.02
C LEU A 166 7.63 8.01 6.76
N ALA A 167 7.19 6.80 6.39
CA ALA A 167 6.02 6.17 6.99
C ALA A 167 6.14 5.95 8.51
N PHE A 168 7.38 5.86 9.04
CA PHE A 168 7.62 5.72 10.47
C PHE A 168 7.07 6.89 11.32
N ILE A 169 6.86 8.07 10.70
CA ILE A 169 6.30 9.24 11.39
C ILE A 169 4.89 8.95 11.92
N PHE A 170 4.09 8.15 11.21
CA PHE A 170 2.77 7.76 11.69
C PHE A 170 2.85 6.94 12.98
N ALA A 171 3.79 5.98 13.05
CA ALA A 171 4.01 5.19 14.27
C ALA A 171 4.49 6.04 15.46
N ILE A 172 5.28 7.09 15.20
CA ILE A 172 5.68 8.05 16.24
C ILE A 172 4.48 8.89 16.69
N SER A 173 3.69 9.39 15.71
CA SER A 173 2.49 10.19 15.99
C SER A 173 1.52 9.45 16.93
N ASP A 174 1.33 8.15 16.73
CA ASP A 174 0.44 7.34 17.56
C ASP A 174 0.90 7.26 19.03
N LYS A 175 2.22 7.35 19.26
CA LYS A 175 2.83 7.30 20.61
C LYS A 175 2.99 8.66 21.27
N LEU A 176 2.71 9.76 20.59
CA LEU A 176 2.83 11.08 21.18
C LEU A 176 1.89 11.24 22.40
N PRO A 177 2.34 11.85 23.51
CA PRO A 177 1.45 12.27 24.59
C PRO A 177 0.35 13.22 24.08
N GLU A 178 -0.83 13.15 24.64
CA GLU A 178 -1.97 13.99 24.22
C GLU A 178 -1.69 15.50 24.27
N SER A 179 -0.85 15.93 25.24
CA SER A 179 -0.39 17.32 25.33
C SER A 179 0.39 17.77 24.10
N MET A 180 1.23 16.88 23.53
CA MET A 180 1.99 17.17 22.32
C MET A 180 1.12 17.03 21.04
N LYS A 181 0.22 16.05 21.00
CA LYS A 181 -0.71 15.89 19.87
C LYS A 181 -1.50 17.15 19.62
N ARG A 182 -1.99 17.81 20.66
CA ARG A 182 -2.78 19.05 20.57
C ARG A 182 -2.08 20.19 19.82
N SER A 183 -0.75 20.25 19.87
CA SER A 183 0.05 21.28 19.18
C SER A 183 0.58 20.86 17.83
N LEU A 184 0.70 19.55 17.55
CA LEU A 184 1.36 19.01 16.37
C LEU A 184 0.39 18.38 15.36
N ILE A 185 -0.81 17.98 15.80
CA ILE A 185 -1.79 17.30 14.97
C ILE A 185 -3.08 18.12 14.97
N TYR A 186 -3.68 18.30 13.79
CA TYR A 186 -5.00 18.90 13.69
C TYR A 186 -6.03 18.11 14.50
N HIS A 187 -6.96 18.81 15.10
CA HIS A 187 -8.12 18.18 15.76
C HIS A 187 -8.80 17.23 14.77
N PRO A 188 -9.02 15.94 15.13
CA PRO A 188 -9.74 15.02 14.27
C PRO A 188 -11.12 15.58 13.97
N PHE A 189 -11.45 15.73 12.69
CA PHE A 189 -12.79 16.11 12.29
C PHE A 189 -13.72 14.91 12.45
N THR A 190 -14.81 15.11 13.20
CA THR A 190 -15.88 14.11 13.35
C THR A 190 -17.09 14.54 12.53
N PRO A 191 -17.46 13.78 11.48
CA PRO A 191 -18.65 14.08 10.69
C PRO A 191 -19.90 14.14 11.56
N GLN A 192 -20.70 15.16 11.35
CA GLN A 192 -21.93 15.39 12.11
C GLN A 192 -23.07 14.53 11.57
N ASN A 193 -24.05 14.23 12.41
CA ASN A 193 -25.28 13.63 11.92
C ASN A 193 -26.09 14.66 11.11
N SER A 194 -26.61 14.22 9.95
CA SER A 194 -27.43 15.12 9.15
C SER A 194 -28.77 15.45 9.84
N ALA A 195 -29.11 16.73 9.89
CA ALA A 195 -30.43 17.19 10.37
C ALA A 195 -31.58 16.72 9.46
N HIS A 196 -31.26 16.34 8.23
CA HIS A 196 -32.22 15.85 7.23
C HIS A 196 -32.53 14.36 7.37
N VAL A 197 -31.82 13.62 8.22
CA VAL A 197 -32.06 12.19 8.45
C VAL A 197 -32.54 11.96 9.88
N GLN A 198 -33.78 11.56 10.02
CA GLN A 198 -34.38 11.22 11.32
C GLN A 198 -33.98 9.79 11.75
N GLU A 199 -34.15 9.51 13.03
CA GLU A 199 -34.04 8.14 13.53
C GLU A 199 -35.04 7.21 12.82
N GLY A 200 -34.66 5.92 12.72
CA GLY A 200 -35.51 4.89 12.12
C GLY A 200 -35.04 4.46 10.73
N ASN A 201 -35.95 4.01 9.90
CA ASN A 201 -35.64 3.41 8.60
C ASN A 201 -35.36 4.48 7.54
N VAL A 202 -34.15 4.51 7.01
CA VAL A 202 -33.70 5.51 6.02
C VAL A 202 -34.37 5.29 4.67
N MET A 203 -34.58 4.04 4.28
CA MET A 203 -35.24 3.69 3.03
C MET A 203 -36.68 4.26 2.98
N ARG A 204 -37.41 4.22 4.08
CA ARG A 204 -38.72 4.83 4.18
C ARG A 204 -38.72 6.36 4.09
N GLN A 205 -37.64 6.98 4.59
CA GLN A 205 -37.47 8.43 4.51
C GLN A 205 -37.19 8.87 3.07
N VAL A 206 -36.28 8.18 2.38
CA VAL A 206 -35.94 8.45 0.96
C VAL A 206 -37.16 8.26 0.05
N LYS A 207 -38.07 7.31 0.35
CA LYS A 207 -39.31 7.14 -0.42
C LYS A 207 -40.30 8.31 -0.25
N LYS A 208 -40.17 9.09 0.81
CA LYS A 208 -41.09 10.23 1.11
C LYS A 208 -40.53 11.55 0.61
N ARG A 209 -39.25 11.72 0.58
CA ARG A 209 -38.58 12.97 0.18
C ARG A 209 -37.13 12.73 -0.21
N ASP A 210 -36.59 13.63 -0.99
CA ASP A 210 -35.14 13.66 -1.28
C ASP A 210 -34.37 14.00 0.00
N ILE A 211 -33.19 13.38 0.15
CA ILE A 211 -32.27 13.62 1.26
C ILE A 211 -30.94 14.05 0.67
N LEU A 212 -30.50 15.25 1.01
CA LEU A 212 -29.17 15.76 0.67
C LEU A 212 -28.24 15.49 1.85
N LEU A 213 -27.06 14.91 1.59
CA LEU A 213 -25.99 14.71 2.56
C LEU A 213 -24.72 15.43 2.08
N TYR A 214 -24.13 16.22 2.96
CA TYR A 214 -22.99 17.05 2.63
C TYR A 214 -21.68 16.43 3.14
N TYR A 215 -21.05 15.59 2.31
CA TYR A 215 -19.78 14.95 2.62
C TYR A 215 -18.59 15.89 2.41
N PRO A 216 -17.51 15.78 3.23
CA PRO A 216 -17.30 14.88 4.39
C PRO A 216 -17.83 15.42 5.72
N PHE A 217 -18.56 16.52 5.73
CA PHE A 217 -19.00 17.21 6.95
C PHE A 217 -20.14 16.46 7.65
N GLU A 218 -21.00 15.81 6.89
CA GLU A 218 -22.01 14.90 7.40
C GLU A 218 -21.58 13.43 7.27
N SER A 219 -22.11 12.60 8.15
CA SER A 219 -21.77 11.19 8.25
C SER A 219 -22.25 10.37 7.05
N MET A 220 -21.43 9.43 6.58
CA MET A 220 -21.82 8.39 5.62
C MET A 220 -22.78 7.33 6.19
N ASN A 221 -23.00 7.32 7.50
CA ASN A 221 -23.82 6.31 8.16
C ASN A 221 -25.24 6.19 7.59
N PRO A 222 -25.97 7.27 7.22
CA PRO A 222 -27.28 7.14 6.59
C PRO A 222 -27.23 6.34 5.28
N PHE A 223 -26.25 6.58 4.41
CA PHE A 223 -26.08 5.83 3.18
C PHE A 223 -25.77 4.35 3.47
N LEU A 224 -24.84 4.07 4.37
CA LEU A 224 -24.50 2.69 4.74
C LEU A 224 -25.69 1.96 5.38
N LYS A 225 -26.48 2.67 6.21
CA LYS A 225 -27.70 2.13 6.80
C LYS A 225 -28.75 1.82 5.73
N MET A 226 -28.91 2.69 4.75
CA MET A 226 -29.80 2.46 3.61
C MET A 226 -29.44 1.17 2.85
N ILE A 227 -28.14 0.92 2.56
CA ILE A 227 -27.71 -0.32 1.91
C ILE A 227 -27.96 -1.54 2.82
N LYS A 228 -27.67 -1.41 4.12
CA LYS A 228 -27.97 -2.47 5.10
C LYS A 228 -29.47 -2.80 5.14
N GLU A 229 -30.34 -1.80 5.17
CA GLU A 229 -31.79 -1.99 5.12
C GLU A 229 -32.21 -2.65 3.80
N ALA A 230 -31.65 -2.21 2.67
CA ALA A 230 -31.89 -2.80 1.36
C ALA A 230 -31.47 -4.26 1.29
N SER A 231 -30.38 -4.65 1.94
CA SER A 231 -29.91 -6.04 1.93
C SER A 231 -30.89 -7.03 2.53
N SER A 232 -31.72 -6.60 3.47
CA SER A 232 -32.68 -7.45 4.17
C SER A 232 -34.16 -7.20 3.79
N ASP A 233 -34.49 -6.11 3.06
CA ASP A 233 -35.86 -5.82 2.65
C ASP A 233 -36.33 -6.80 1.55
N PRO A 234 -37.39 -7.62 1.79
CA PRO A 234 -37.86 -8.61 0.80
C PRO A 234 -38.41 -7.97 -0.48
N ASN A 235 -38.75 -6.68 -0.47
CA ASN A 235 -39.25 -5.97 -1.65
C ASN A 235 -38.10 -5.41 -2.53
N VAL A 236 -36.87 -5.35 -2.03
CA VAL A 236 -35.73 -4.95 -2.86
C VAL A 236 -35.34 -6.10 -3.79
N MET A 237 -35.27 -5.78 -5.09
CA MET A 237 -34.94 -6.72 -6.15
C MET A 237 -33.48 -6.63 -6.55
N THR A 238 -33.00 -5.42 -6.78
CA THR A 238 -31.62 -5.21 -7.27
C THR A 238 -30.91 -4.10 -6.51
N ILE A 239 -29.60 -4.21 -6.40
CA ILE A 239 -28.69 -3.15 -5.96
C ILE A 239 -27.58 -3.04 -7.00
N LYS A 240 -27.46 -1.87 -7.66
CA LYS A 240 -26.40 -1.60 -8.62
C LYS A 240 -25.56 -0.43 -8.14
N ILE A 241 -24.25 -0.59 -8.05
CA ILE A 241 -23.37 0.42 -7.47
C ILE A 241 -22.06 0.55 -8.24
N THR A 242 -21.54 1.79 -8.31
CA THR A 242 -20.19 2.05 -8.80
C THR A 242 -19.24 2.28 -7.63
N ILE A 243 -18.03 1.69 -7.68
CA ILE A 243 -17.01 1.79 -6.64
C ILE A 243 -15.70 2.22 -7.28
N TYR A 244 -15.10 3.29 -6.76
CA TYR A 244 -13.77 3.75 -7.15
C TYR A 244 -12.70 3.28 -6.17
N ARG A 245 -12.90 3.46 -4.87
CA ARG A 245 -11.99 3.06 -3.79
C ARG A 245 -12.78 2.55 -2.59
N LEU A 246 -12.21 1.55 -1.94
CA LEU A 246 -12.73 0.98 -0.71
C LEU A 246 -11.72 1.11 0.42
N ALA A 247 -12.22 1.35 1.64
CA ALA A 247 -11.40 1.26 2.84
C ALA A 247 -10.97 -0.20 3.09
N LYS A 248 -9.86 -0.40 3.82
CA LYS A 248 -9.40 -1.74 4.23
C LYS A 248 -10.45 -2.53 5.04
N LYS A 249 -11.34 -1.83 5.73
CA LYS A 249 -12.51 -2.39 6.41
C LYS A 249 -13.75 -1.70 5.86
N ALA A 250 -14.39 -2.29 4.86
CA ALA A 250 -15.48 -1.68 4.13
C ALA A 250 -16.83 -2.32 4.48
N ARG A 251 -17.55 -1.76 5.46
CA ARG A 251 -18.93 -2.19 5.80
C ARG A 251 -19.87 -2.21 4.59
N LEU A 252 -19.63 -1.35 3.60
CA LEU A 252 -20.39 -1.34 2.37
C LEU A 252 -20.32 -2.71 1.67
N VAL A 253 -19.13 -3.29 1.56
CA VAL A 253 -18.95 -4.60 0.93
C VAL A 253 -19.68 -5.70 1.70
N GLU A 254 -19.59 -5.68 3.04
CA GLU A 254 -20.33 -6.64 3.89
C GLU A 254 -21.84 -6.58 3.64
N TYR A 255 -22.41 -5.39 3.45
CA TYR A 255 -23.83 -5.24 3.17
C TYR A 255 -24.22 -5.65 1.75
N LEU A 256 -23.33 -5.44 0.75
CA LEU A 256 -23.55 -5.91 -0.61
C LEU A 256 -23.48 -7.43 -0.69
N CYS A 257 -22.50 -8.06 -0.03
CA CYS A 257 -22.42 -9.51 0.08
C CYS A 257 -23.67 -10.10 0.75
N ALA A 258 -24.08 -9.54 1.89
CA ALA A 258 -25.31 -9.96 2.55
C ALA A 258 -26.56 -9.79 1.69
N ALA A 259 -26.61 -8.77 0.82
CA ALA A 259 -27.71 -8.60 -0.12
C ALA A 259 -27.75 -9.72 -1.16
N ALA A 260 -26.61 -10.11 -1.74
CA ALA A 260 -26.50 -11.20 -2.69
C ALA A 260 -26.85 -12.54 -2.03
N GLU A 261 -26.31 -12.82 -0.85
CA GLU A 261 -26.64 -14.00 -0.03
C GLU A 261 -28.15 -14.08 0.31
N ASN A 262 -28.83 -12.94 0.46
CA ASN A 262 -30.27 -12.85 0.64
C ASN A 262 -31.07 -12.91 -0.68
N GLY A 263 -30.43 -13.31 -1.79
CA GLY A 263 -31.09 -13.57 -3.08
C GLY A 263 -31.41 -12.33 -3.89
N LYS A 264 -30.74 -11.19 -3.65
CA LYS A 264 -30.90 -9.98 -4.46
C LYS A 264 -29.90 -9.97 -5.62
N ASP A 265 -30.30 -9.39 -6.76
CA ASP A 265 -29.37 -9.16 -7.88
C ASP A 265 -28.49 -7.94 -7.54
N VAL A 266 -27.24 -8.22 -7.15
CA VAL A 266 -26.25 -7.20 -6.80
C VAL A 266 -25.24 -7.08 -7.92
N THR A 267 -25.20 -5.89 -8.56
CA THR A 267 -24.21 -5.58 -9.59
C THR A 267 -23.27 -4.48 -9.10
N VAL A 268 -21.98 -4.75 -9.13
CA VAL A 268 -20.92 -3.82 -8.69
C VAL A 268 -20.01 -3.51 -9.89
N LEU A 269 -19.93 -2.25 -10.27
CA LEU A 269 -18.95 -1.76 -11.24
C LEU A 269 -17.76 -1.16 -10.45
N ILE A 270 -16.62 -1.84 -10.45
CA ILE A 270 -15.43 -1.45 -9.66
C ILE A 270 -14.28 -0.99 -10.55
N GLU A 271 -13.57 0.07 -10.15
CA GLU A 271 -12.36 0.56 -10.79
C GLU A 271 -11.14 -0.20 -10.29
N LEU A 272 -10.51 -1.03 -11.10
CA LEU A 272 -9.28 -1.74 -10.73
C LEU A 272 -8.02 -0.88 -10.87
N ARG A 273 -8.03 0.19 -11.67
CA ARG A 273 -6.91 1.11 -11.86
C ARG A 273 -6.97 2.31 -10.90
N ALA A 274 -7.56 2.10 -9.70
CA ALA A 274 -7.53 3.09 -8.63
C ALA A 274 -6.11 3.16 -8.05
N ARG A 275 -5.32 4.17 -8.45
CA ARG A 275 -3.90 4.30 -8.16
C ARG A 275 -3.61 4.13 -6.66
N PHE A 276 -2.70 3.20 -6.31
CA PHE A 276 -2.29 2.76 -4.97
C PHE A 276 -3.30 1.89 -4.21
N ASP A 277 -4.50 1.67 -4.74
CA ASP A 277 -5.53 0.81 -4.12
C ASP A 277 -5.91 -0.37 -5.02
N GLU A 278 -5.11 -0.63 -6.08
CA GLU A 278 -5.40 -1.68 -7.07
C GLU A 278 -5.58 -3.04 -6.39
N GLN A 279 -4.61 -3.45 -5.54
CA GLN A 279 -4.67 -4.74 -4.85
C GLN A 279 -5.87 -4.81 -3.90
N ASN A 280 -6.12 -3.76 -3.13
CA ASN A 280 -7.25 -3.72 -2.20
C ASN A 280 -8.60 -3.85 -2.94
N ASN A 281 -8.73 -3.21 -4.11
CA ASN A 281 -9.94 -3.31 -4.92
C ASN A 281 -10.10 -4.71 -5.56
N ILE A 282 -8.99 -5.34 -5.95
CA ILE A 282 -8.98 -6.73 -6.44
C ILE A 282 -9.46 -7.68 -5.33
N ASP A 283 -8.89 -7.59 -4.13
CA ASP A 283 -9.24 -8.48 -3.00
C ASP A 283 -10.72 -8.35 -2.63
N TRP A 284 -11.26 -7.12 -2.61
CA TRP A 284 -12.68 -6.89 -2.37
C TRP A 284 -13.58 -7.39 -3.50
N SER A 285 -13.12 -7.31 -4.75
CA SER A 285 -13.90 -7.83 -5.89
C SER A 285 -14.05 -9.35 -5.82
N GLU A 286 -13.00 -10.06 -5.45
CA GLU A 286 -13.03 -11.51 -5.25
C GLU A 286 -14.05 -11.90 -4.17
N ARG A 287 -14.02 -11.22 -3.01
CA ARG A 287 -14.97 -11.47 -1.93
C ARG A 287 -16.42 -11.22 -2.34
N MET A 288 -16.68 -10.17 -3.15
CA MET A 288 -18.03 -9.89 -3.65
C MET A 288 -18.52 -10.96 -4.64
N GLU A 289 -17.66 -11.44 -5.52
CA GLU A 289 -17.99 -12.55 -6.43
C GLU A 289 -18.28 -13.86 -5.68
N GLU A 290 -17.46 -14.20 -4.69
CA GLU A 290 -17.68 -15.35 -3.82
C GLU A 290 -19.03 -15.32 -3.10
N ALA A 291 -19.52 -14.12 -2.74
CA ALA A 291 -20.84 -13.93 -2.15
C ALA A 291 -21.99 -13.91 -3.17
N GLY A 292 -21.70 -14.05 -4.45
CA GLY A 292 -22.70 -14.07 -5.52
C GLY A 292 -23.05 -12.71 -6.15
N CYS A 293 -22.27 -11.65 -5.87
CA CYS A 293 -22.40 -10.38 -6.58
C CYS A 293 -21.88 -10.52 -8.02
N ARG A 294 -22.55 -9.86 -8.96
CA ARG A 294 -22.03 -9.66 -10.32
C ARG A 294 -21.06 -8.49 -10.30
N VAL A 295 -19.75 -8.75 -10.45
CA VAL A 295 -18.72 -7.70 -10.52
C VAL A 295 -18.39 -7.39 -11.98
N ILE A 296 -18.28 -6.10 -12.30
CA ILE A 296 -17.86 -5.57 -13.59
C ILE A 296 -16.60 -4.74 -13.36
N TYR A 297 -15.52 -5.08 -14.08
CA TYR A 297 -14.19 -4.50 -13.89
C TYR A 297 -13.93 -3.34 -14.85
N GLY A 298 -14.67 -2.25 -14.69
CA GLY A 298 -14.41 -1.02 -15.44
C GLY A 298 -14.41 -1.18 -16.98
N PHE A 299 -13.75 -0.23 -17.63
CA PHE A 299 -13.56 -0.22 -19.09
C PHE A 299 -12.13 0.21 -19.39
N GLU A 300 -11.50 -0.34 -20.42
CA GLU A 300 -10.13 -0.04 -20.81
C GLU A 300 -9.89 1.45 -21.07
N SER A 301 -10.77 2.09 -21.84
CA SER A 301 -10.63 3.47 -22.28
C SER A 301 -11.14 4.50 -21.26
N TYR A 302 -11.86 4.10 -20.21
CA TYR A 302 -12.51 5.00 -19.26
C TYR A 302 -12.26 4.59 -17.84
N LYS A 303 -12.17 5.57 -16.94
CA LYS A 303 -12.18 5.33 -15.49
C LYS A 303 -13.59 5.41 -14.93
N VAL A 304 -13.92 4.46 -14.08
CA VAL A 304 -15.16 4.47 -13.31
C VAL A 304 -15.01 5.45 -12.14
N HIS A 305 -15.40 6.71 -12.37
CA HIS A 305 -15.26 7.76 -11.36
C HIS A 305 -16.59 8.28 -10.80
N SER A 306 -17.71 7.96 -11.42
CA SER A 306 -19.05 8.28 -10.88
C SER A 306 -19.33 7.51 -9.59
N LYS A 307 -20.14 8.10 -8.69
CA LYS A 307 -20.58 7.51 -7.42
C LYS A 307 -22.09 7.38 -7.49
N ILE A 308 -22.55 6.26 -7.99
CA ILE A 308 -23.98 5.98 -8.26
C ILE A 308 -24.34 4.70 -7.49
N CYS A 309 -25.49 4.73 -6.83
CA CYS A 309 -26.12 3.54 -6.29
C CYS A 309 -27.61 3.54 -6.63
N LEU A 310 -28.05 2.50 -7.32
CA LEU A 310 -29.45 2.31 -7.69
C LEU A 310 -30.00 1.10 -6.95
N ILE A 311 -31.11 1.30 -6.23
CA ILE A 311 -31.84 0.24 -5.54
C ILE A 311 -33.25 0.15 -6.19
N THR A 312 -33.61 -1.02 -6.67
CA THR A 312 -34.95 -1.23 -7.29
C THR A 312 -35.84 -2.09 -6.42
N TYR A 313 -37.13 -1.79 -6.45
CA TYR A 313 -38.14 -2.45 -5.65
C TYR A 313 -39.18 -3.15 -6.53
N ARG A 314 -39.71 -4.24 -6.01
CA ARG A 314 -40.96 -4.80 -6.54
C ARG A 314 -42.11 -3.88 -6.15
N ASN A 315 -42.80 -3.29 -7.14
CA ASN A 315 -44.03 -2.56 -6.87
C ASN A 315 -45.15 -3.57 -6.61
N ARG A 316 -45.81 -3.46 -5.46
CA ARG A 316 -47.05 -4.21 -5.18
C ARG A 316 -48.21 -3.31 -5.61
N ASN A 317 -48.44 -3.18 -6.90
CA ASN A 317 -49.71 -2.76 -7.44
C ASN A 317 -50.32 -3.95 -8.16
#